data_5ea413c3d5406a0bf522f450c1544058
#
_entry.id   5ea413c3d5406a0bf522f450c1544058
#
_cell.length_a   1.000
_cell.length_b   1.000
_cell.length_c   1.000
_cell.angle_alpha   90.00
_cell.angle_beta   90.00
_cell.angle_gamma   90.00
#
_symmetry.space_group_name_H-M   'P 1'
#
loop_
_entity.id
_entity.type
_entity.pdbx_description
1 polymer ?
#
loop_
_entity_poly.entity_id
_entity_poly.type
_entity_poly.pdbx_seq_one_letter_code
_entity_poly.pdbx_strand_id
1 'polypeptide(L)'
;GALSHSGTTATAKADVALQMRKSWGELPTFFEVDVTNYGQVVSAMEGCEGVIHLAACPSAQYYTEEFVFFTNTTSMWNICRSAEQLGIKNVLLGSSYNSIGAMGTAARWDKNEVKPPEYFPIDQYQGTRSEDPYSVAKWIGEQVGDAFARRNPDMSIGSMRFNGMWDDEKFKELSKNPISNAWERCQGFWTYLHIKDAATACRMAVEKPNWKGHEKFFLNAK
;
A
#
# COMPACT_ATOMS: atom_id res chain seq x y z
N GLY A 1 -34.52 -5.30 0.38
CA GLY A 1 -34.36 -3.87 0.37
C GLY A 1 -33.10 -3.53 -0.39
N ALA A 2 -33.22 -2.85 -1.52
CA ALA A 2 -32.09 -2.43 -2.35
C ALA A 2 -31.29 -1.37 -1.59
N LEU A 3 -30.02 -1.63 -1.32
CA LEU A 3 -29.07 -0.62 -0.86
C LEU A 3 -28.82 0.35 -2.03
N SER A 4 -29.30 1.58 -1.88
CA SER A 4 -28.96 2.67 -2.79
C SER A 4 -27.47 2.99 -2.62
N HIS A 5 -26.66 2.53 -3.54
CA HIS A 5 -25.29 3.02 -3.68
C HIS A 5 -25.38 4.49 -4.13
N SER A 6 -24.97 5.42 -3.28
CA SER A 6 -24.65 6.78 -3.72
C SER A 6 -23.41 6.70 -4.60
N GLY A 7 -23.64 6.33 -5.85
CA GLY A 7 -22.59 6.24 -6.85
C GLY A 7 -22.08 7.63 -7.16
N THR A 8 -20.86 7.94 -6.75
CA THR A 8 -20.06 8.87 -7.53
C THR A 8 -19.99 8.28 -8.93
N THR A 9 -20.71 8.90 -9.86
CA THR A 9 -20.80 8.42 -11.23
C THR A 9 -19.40 8.29 -11.83
N ALA A 10 -19.22 7.35 -12.76
CA ALA A 10 -17.94 7.17 -13.47
C ALA A 10 -17.40 8.51 -14.03
N THR A 11 -18.32 9.41 -14.41
CA THR A 11 -18.05 10.78 -14.85
C THR A 11 -17.36 11.62 -13.76
N ALA A 12 -17.85 11.59 -12.51
CA ALA A 12 -17.25 12.36 -11.42
C ALA A 12 -15.84 11.88 -11.06
N LYS A 13 -15.58 10.57 -11.15
CA LYS A 13 -14.23 10.00 -10.98
C LYS A 13 -13.29 10.40 -12.11
N ALA A 14 -13.78 10.44 -13.36
CA ALA A 14 -13.03 10.89 -14.52
C ALA A 14 -12.68 12.40 -14.41
N ASP A 15 -13.62 13.22 -13.91
CA ASP A 15 -13.41 14.65 -13.73
C ASP A 15 -12.37 14.96 -12.64
N VAL A 16 -12.39 14.21 -11.54
CA VAL A 16 -11.35 14.32 -10.48
C VAL A 16 -9.98 13.93 -11.02
N ALA A 17 -9.89 12.82 -11.75
CA ALA A 17 -8.65 12.39 -12.39
C ALA A 17 -8.15 13.42 -13.41
N LEU A 18 -9.04 14.04 -14.17
CA LEU A 18 -8.70 15.09 -15.14
C LEU A 18 -8.23 16.38 -14.46
N GLN A 19 -8.86 16.77 -13.33
CA GLN A 19 -8.42 17.93 -12.54
C GLN A 19 -7.06 17.69 -11.89
N MET A 20 -6.82 16.52 -11.33
CA MET A 20 -5.51 16.13 -10.80
C MET A 20 -4.44 16.19 -11.90
N ARG A 21 -4.74 15.68 -13.10
CA ARG A 21 -3.86 15.77 -14.26
C ARG A 21 -3.46 17.22 -14.58
N LYS A 22 -4.40 18.15 -14.64
CA LYS A 22 -4.13 19.55 -14.95
C LYS A 22 -3.21 20.24 -13.94
N SER A 23 -3.15 19.74 -12.71
CA SER A 23 -2.28 20.28 -11.66
C SER A 23 -0.83 19.81 -11.74
N TRP A 24 -0.52 18.80 -12.55
CA TRP A 24 0.81 18.16 -12.59
C TRP A 24 1.75 18.67 -13.68
N GLY A 25 1.33 19.63 -14.52
CA GLY A 25 2.14 20.16 -15.63
C GLY A 25 2.17 19.21 -16.83
N GLU A 26 3.34 18.95 -17.42
CA GLU A 26 3.48 17.93 -18.45
C GLU A 26 3.15 16.56 -17.88
N LEU A 27 2.07 15.97 -18.38
CA LEU A 27 1.52 14.75 -17.82
C LEU A 27 2.33 13.53 -18.24
N PRO A 28 2.66 12.64 -17.30
CA PRO A 28 3.11 11.30 -17.66
C PRO A 28 2.03 10.58 -18.47
N THR A 29 2.45 9.65 -19.32
CA THR A 29 1.53 8.76 -20.03
C THR A 29 0.64 8.03 -19.02
N PHE A 30 -0.67 8.07 -19.23
CA PHE A 30 -1.65 7.44 -18.34
C PHE A 30 -2.33 6.28 -19.06
N PHE A 31 -2.35 5.13 -18.40
CA PHE A 31 -3.07 3.95 -18.83
C PHE A 31 -4.08 3.55 -17.76
N GLU A 32 -5.28 3.20 -18.17
CA GLU A 32 -6.24 2.50 -17.31
C GLU A 32 -5.92 1.01 -17.40
N VAL A 33 -5.58 0.40 -16.27
CA VAL A 33 -5.08 -0.97 -16.18
C VAL A 33 -5.83 -1.73 -15.08
N ASP A 34 -6.35 -2.89 -15.42
CA ASP A 34 -6.74 -3.88 -14.43
C ASP A 34 -5.48 -4.62 -13.93
N VAL A 35 -5.08 -4.33 -12.70
CA VAL A 35 -3.87 -4.91 -12.09
C VAL A 35 -3.97 -6.42 -11.85
N THR A 36 -5.18 -7.00 -11.95
CA THR A 36 -5.39 -8.45 -11.90
C THR A 36 -5.19 -9.11 -13.27
N ASN A 37 -5.18 -8.34 -14.35
CA ASN A 37 -4.92 -8.81 -15.71
C ASN A 37 -3.43 -8.70 -16.03
N TYR A 38 -2.75 -9.85 -16.06
CA TYR A 38 -1.31 -9.92 -16.30
C TYR A 38 -0.86 -9.24 -17.60
N GLY A 39 -1.59 -9.45 -18.70
CA GLY A 39 -1.24 -8.86 -20.00
C GLY A 39 -1.31 -7.34 -20.01
N GLN A 40 -2.33 -6.77 -19.35
CA GLN A 40 -2.44 -5.30 -19.21
C GLN A 40 -1.30 -4.73 -18.36
N VAL A 41 -0.93 -5.44 -17.28
CA VAL A 41 0.19 -5.03 -16.40
C VAL A 41 1.51 -5.03 -17.17
N VAL A 42 1.82 -6.10 -17.92
CA VAL A 42 3.03 -6.17 -18.76
C VAL A 42 3.07 -5.01 -19.74
N SER A 43 1.96 -4.79 -20.49
CA SER A 43 1.92 -3.71 -21.50
C SER A 43 2.09 -2.32 -20.88
N ALA A 44 1.55 -2.07 -19.70
CA ALA A 44 1.70 -0.79 -19.01
C ALA A 44 3.12 -0.57 -18.44
N MET A 45 3.84 -1.63 -18.16
CA MET A 45 5.20 -1.59 -17.60
C MET A 45 6.29 -1.62 -18.67
N GLU A 46 5.95 -1.84 -19.93
CA GLU A 46 6.93 -1.88 -21.02
C GLU A 46 7.69 -0.55 -21.14
N GLY A 47 9.02 -0.62 -21.19
CA GLY A 47 9.91 0.55 -21.25
C GLY A 47 10.15 1.25 -19.91
N CYS A 48 9.59 0.77 -18.80
CA CYS A 48 9.86 1.31 -17.48
C CYS A 48 11.18 0.79 -16.90
N GLU A 49 11.90 1.66 -16.18
CA GLU A 49 13.16 1.32 -15.48
C GLU A 49 12.93 0.88 -14.03
N GLY A 50 11.79 1.26 -13.45
CA GLY A 50 11.39 0.92 -12.09
C GLY A 50 9.88 0.96 -11.93
N VAL A 51 9.36 0.32 -10.88
CA VAL A 51 7.92 0.21 -10.63
C VAL A 51 7.59 0.57 -9.19
N ILE A 52 6.58 1.42 -9.02
CA ILE A 52 5.96 1.73 -7.73
C ILE A 52 4.53 1.21 -7.77
N HIS A 53 4.26 0.10 -7.07
CA HIS A 53 2.94 -0.51 -7.00
C HIS A 53 2.19 -0.11 -5.74
N LEU A 54 1.23 0.80 -5.89
CA LEU A 54 0.38 1.27 -4.78
C LEU A 54 -1.10 0.90 -4.96
N ALA A 55 -1.47 0.35 -6.12
CA ALA A 55 -2.84 -0.03 -6.40
C ALA A 55 -3.27 -1.18 -5.48
N ALA A 56 -4.36 -0.98 -4.75
CA ALA A 56 -4.94 -1.97 -3.85
C ALA A 56 -6.38 -1.62 -3.49
N CYS A 57 -7.17 -2.61 -3.09
CA CYS A 57 -8.41 -2.39 -2.35
C CYS A 57 -8.06 -2.17 -0.87
N PRO A 58 -8.30 -0.98 -0.30
CA PRO A 58 -7.76 -0.61 1.02
C PRO A 58 -8.50 -1.24 2.20
N SER A 59 -9.72 -1.75 1.99
CA SER A 59 -10.52 -2.41 3.02
C SER A 59 -11.65 -3.23 2.44
N ALA A 60 -12.19 -4.16 3.22
CA ALA A 60 -13.39 -4.92 2.89
C ALA A 60 -14.70 -4.15 3.16
N GLN A 61 -14.65 -2.88 3.57
CA GLN A 61 -15.83 -2.08 3.86
C GLN A 61 -16.73 -1.86 2.62
N TYR A 62 -16.13 -1.78 1.44
CA TYR A 62 -16.83 -1.49 0.18
C TYR A 62 -16.81 -2.66 -0.81
N TYR A 63 -16.12 -3.75 -0.48
CA TYR A 63 -15.91 -4.91 -1.34
C TYR A 63 -16.09 -6.18 -0.53
N THR A 64 -16.31 -7.31 -1.18
CA THR A 64 -16.28 -8.60 -0.48
C THR A 64 -14.85 -8.96 -0.05
N GLU A 65 -14.71 -9.78 0.96
CA GLU A 65 -13.41 -10.21 1.46
C GLU A 65 -12.60 -10.94 0.38
N GLU A 66 -13.25 -11.80 -0.40
CA GLU A 66 -12.66 -12.54 -1.50
C GLU A 66 -12.14 -11.59 -2.59
N PHE A 67 -12.91 -10.55 -2.92
CA PHE A 67 -12.48 -9.57 -3.92
C PHE A 67 -11.26 -8.78 -3.46
N VAL A 68 -11.22 -8.33 -2.19
CA VAL A 68 -10.06 -7.65 -1.61
C VAL A 68 -8.84 -8.54 -1.61
N PHE A 69 -9.00 -9.78 -1.13
CA PHE A 69 -7.90 -10.74 -1.07
C PHE A 69 -7.35 -11.06 -2.45
N PHE A 70 -8.23 -11.44 -3.39
CA PHE A 70 -7.85 -11.80 -4.77
C PHE A 70 -7.16 -10.63 -5.49
N THR A 71 -7.77 -9.44 -5.46
CA THR A 71 -7.23 -8.27 -6.16
C THR A 71 -5.85 -7.90 -5.63
N ASN A 72 -5.70 -7.83 -4.30
CA ASN A 72 -4.46 -7.37 -3.70
C ASN A 72 -3.32 -8.41 -3.86
N THR A 73 -3.61 -9.69 -3.72
CA THR A 73 -2.56 -10.73 -3.87
C THR A 73 -2.17 -10.94 -5.32
N THR A 74 -3.15 -10.99 -6.24
CA THR A 74 -2.91 -11.18 -7.67
C THR A 74 -2.13 -10.02 -8.26
N SER A 75 -2.45 -8.78 -7.87
CA SER A 75 -1.72 -7.60 -8.35
C SER A 75 -0.25 -7.62 -7.95
N MET A 76 0.08 -7.97 -6.71
CA MET A 76 1.47 -8.09 -6.24
C MET A 76 2.26 -9.12 -7.06
N TRP A 77 1.64 -10.29 -7.32
CA TRP A 77 2.24 -11.32 -8.16
C TRP A 77 2.47 -10.81 -9.58
N ASN A 78 1.44 -10.22 -10.21
CA ASN A 78 1.51 -9.72 -11.58
C ASN A 78 2.60 -8.66 -11.76
N ILE A 79 2.73 -7.74 -10.83
CA ILE A 79 3.78 -6.70 -10.85
C ILE A 79 5.17 -7.33 -10.77
N CYS A 80 5.43 -8.20 -9.81
CA CYS A 80 6.73 -8.85 -9.67
C CYS A 80 7.06 -9.73 -10.89
N ARG A 81 6.07 -10.48 -11.40
CA ARG A 81 6.24 -11.33 -12.59
C ARG A 81 6.48 -10.52 -13.86
N SER A 82 5.79 -9.39 -14.02
CA SER A 82 6.01 -8.49 -15.16
C SER A 82 7.38 -7.83 -15.09
N ALA A 83 7.80 -7.38 -13.91
CA ALA A 83 9.13 -6.82 -13.71
C ALA A 83 10.23 -7.84 -14.07
N GLU A 84 10.09 -9.09 -13.61
CA GLU A 84 11.00 -10.18 -13.99
C GLU A 84 11.05 -10.38 -15.52
N GLN A 85 9.89 -10.46 -16.18
CA GLN A 85 9.79 -10.67 -17.63
C GLN A 85 10.42 -9.53 -18.44
N LEU A 86 10.23 -8.29 -17.99
CA LEU A 86 10.72 -7.07 -18.68
C LEU A 86 12.14 -6.69 -18.26
N GLY A 87 12.76 -7.42 -17.34
CA GLY A 87 14.10 -7.13 -16.84
C GLY A 87 14.19 -5.90 -15.94
N ILE A 88 13.06 -5.44 -15.38
CA ILE A 88 13.01 -4.31 -14.44
C ILE A 88 13.57 -4.77 -13.09
N LYS A 89 14.58 -4.07 -12.60
CA LYS A 89 15.31 -4.48 -11.39
C LYS A 89 14.80 -3.82 -10.11
N ASN A 90 14.21 -2.65 -10.19
CA ASN A 90 13.81 -1.86 -9.05
C ASN A 90 12.29 -1.87 -8.89
N VAL A 91 11.80 -2.53 -7.86
CA VAL A 91 10.36 -2.69 -7.60
C VAL A 91 10.03 -2.26 -6.18
N LEU A 92 9.05 -1.37 -6.05
CA LEU A 92 8.48 -1.01 -4.76
C LEU A 92 7.07 -1.56 -4.66
N LEU A 93 6.79 -2.30 -3.60
CA LEU A 93 5.48 -2.83 -3.24
C LEU A 93 4.91 -2.01 -2.06
N GLY A 94 3.72 -1.46 -2.25
CA GLY A 94 2.97 -0.80 -1.19
C GLY A 94 2.41 -1.83 -0.20
N SER A 95 3.15 -2.07 0.89
CA SER A 95 2.67 -2.83 2.03
C SER A 95 1.95 -1.91 3.02
N SER A 96 1.69 -2.38 4.22
CA SER A 96 1.03 -1.65 5.28
C SER A 96 1.58 -2.10 6.63
N TYR A 97 1.56 -1.23 7.63
CA TYR A 97 1.80 -1.64 9.01
C TYR A 97 0.79 -2.72 9.47
N ASN A 98 -0.38 -2.80 8.82
CA ASN A 98 -1.35 -3.84 9.08
C ASN A 98 -0.85 -5.25 8.70
N SER A 99 0.20 -5.37 7.89
CA SER A 99 0.79 -6.67 7.55
C SER A 99 1.30 -7.45 8.76
N ILE A 100 1.61 -6.77 9.87
CA ILE A 100 1.97 -7.44 11.13
C ILE A 100 0.76 -7.92 11.94
N GLY A 101 -0.46 -7.43 11.63
CA GLY A 101 -1.72 -7.85 12.26
C GLY A 101 -1.88 -7.48 13.74
N ALA A 102 -0.95 -6.73 14.31
CA ALA A 102 -1.02 -6.27 15.69
C ALA A 102 -1.90 -5.02 15.85
N MET A 103 -2.14 -4.35 14.75
CA MET A 103 -2.98 -3.16 14.67
C MET A 103 -4.36 -3.65 14.27
N GLY A 104 -5.27 -3.72 15.19
CA GLY A 104 -6.60 -4.29 14.97
C GLY A 104 -7.30 -3.69 13.75
N THR A 105 -8.02 -4.53 13.05
CA THR A 105 -9.02 -4.06 12.10
C THR A 105 -10.16 -3.39 12.86
N ALA A 106 -10.87 -2.46 12.25
CA ALA A 106 -12.01 -1.78 12.86
C ALA A 106 -13.01 -2.74 13.52
N ALA A 107 -13.21 -3.93 12.93
CA ALA A 107 -14.11 -4.96 13.46
C ALA A 107 -13.66 -5.58 14.81
N ARG A 108 -12.36 -5.47 15.18
CA ARG A 108 -11.82 -5.98 16.44
C ARG A 108 -11.74 -4.93 17.53
N TRP A 109 -11.59 -3.67 17.14
CA TRP A 109 -11.54 -2.57 18.08
C TRP A 109 -12.86 -2.43 18.87
N ASP A 110 -13.98 -2.69 18.21
CA ASP A 110 -15.30 -2.69 18.85
C ASP A 110 -15.46 -3.78 19.92
N LYS A 111 -14.59 -4.80 19.93
CA LYS A 111 -14.65 -5.93 20.85
C LYS A 111 -13.62 -5.88 21.98
N ASN A 112 -12.81 -4.83 22.07
CA ASN A 112 -11.67 -4.75 23.00
C ASN A 112 -10.66 -5.92 22.88
N GLU A 113 -10.59 -6.57 21.72
CA GLU A 113 -9.75 -7.74 21.48
C GLU A 113 -8.45 -7.39 20.75
N VAL A 114 -7.83 -6.25 21.06
CA VAL A 114 -6.57 -5.87 20.46
C VAL A 114 -5.47 -6.77 21.00
N LYS A 115 -4.87 -7.55 20.11
CA LYS A 115 -3.65 -8.30 20.42
C LYS A 115 -2.44 -7.40 20.22
N PRO A 116 -1.61 -7.18 21.24
CA PRO A 116 -0.41 -6.39 21.10
C PRO A 116 0.57 -7.07 20.12
N PRO A 117 1.54 -6.33 19.56
CA PRO A 117 2.66 -6.92 18.87
C PRO A 117 3.41 -7.91 19.75
N GLU A 118 4.20 -8.81 19.14
CA GLU A 118 4.92 -9.83 19.89
C GLU A 118 5.98 -9.23 20.80
N TYR A 119 6.57 -8.11 20.37
CA TYR A 119 7.59 -7.38 21.11
C TYR A 119 7.64 -5.89 20.73
N PHE A 120 8.33 -5.11 21.54
CA PHE A 120 8.69 -3.72 21.29
C PHE A 120 10.22 -3.53 21.44
N PRO A 121 10.85 -2.63 20.65
CA PRO A 121 10.25 -1.85 19.56
C PRO A 121 9.81 -2.74 18.39
N ILE A 122 8.78 -2.30 17.66
CA ILE A 122 8.33 -2.98 16.43
C ILE A 122 9.38 -2.79 15.35
N ASP A 123 9.79 -3.88 14.70
CA ASP A 123 10.71 -3.88 13.58
C ASP A 123 10.21 -4.71 12.39
N GLN A 124 11.00 -4.79 11.34
CA GLN A 124 10.66 -5.50 10.12
C GLN A 124 10.60 -7.03 10.26
N TYR A 125 11.16 -7.59 11.32
CA TYR A 125 11.24 -9.04 11.57
C TYR A 125 10.05 -9.58 12.34
N GLN A 126 9.21 -8.68 12.86
CA GLN A 126 8.01 -9.11 13.57
C GLN A 126 7.12 -9.98 12.69
N GLY A 127 6.68 -11.13 13.23
CA GLY A 127 5.73 -12.03 12.60
C GLY A 127 4.36 -11.39 12.37
N THR A 128 3.53 -12.05 11.57
CA THR A 128 2.17 -11.57 11.30
C THR A 128 1.14 -12.24 12.21
N ARG A 129 0.13 -11.46 12.60
CA ARG A 129 -1.13 -11.91 13.21
C ARG A 129 -2.34 -11.40 12.43
N SER A 130 -2.14 -11.14 11.13
CA SER A 130 -3.17 -10.60 10.24
C SER A 130 -4.34 -11.57 10.10
N GLU A 131 -5.57 -11.05 10.18
CA GLU A 131 -6.79 -11.86 10.16
C GLU A 131 -7.84 -11.34 9.15
N ASP A 132 -7.71 -10.10 8.70
CA ASP A 132 -8.58 -9.53 7.67
C ASP A 132 -7.95 -9.67 6.27
N PRO A 133 -8.76 -9.68 5.21
CA PRO A 133 -8.28 -9.95 3.85
C PRO A 133 -7.26 -8.92 3.34
N TYR A 134 -7.37 -7.65 3.76
CA TYR A 134 -6.42 -6.61 3.38
C TYR A 134 -5.06 -6.84 4.03
N SER A 135 -5.04 -7.02 5.35
CA SER A 135 -3.81 -7.23 6.13
C SER A 135 -3.09 -8.50 5.71
N VAL A 136 -3.84 -9.59 5.55
CA VAL A 136 -3.31 -10.87 5.05
C VAL A 136 -2.73 -10.73 3.64
N ALA A 137 -3.43 -10.03 2.73
CA ALA A 137 -2.94 -9.80 1.37
C ALA A 137 -1.66 -8.94 1.35
N LYS A 138 -1.53 -7.94 2.23
CA LYS A 138 -0.30 -7.15 2.36
C LYS A 138 0.88 -8.00 2.84
N TRP A 139 0.67 -8.85 3.83
CA TRP A 139 1.68 -9.82 4.27
C TRP A 139 2.07 -10.80 3.16
N ILE A 140 1.10 -11.37 2.44
CA ILE A 140 1.37 -12.27 1.29
C ILE A 140 2.17 -11.53 0.21
N GLY A 141 1.87 -10.26 -0.06
CA GLY A 141 2.63 -9.44 -1.00
C GLY A 141 4.11 -9.33 -0.64
N GLU A 142 4.44 -9.23 0.66
CA GLU A 142 5.82 -9.28 1.13
C GLU A 142 6.47 -10.65 0.87
N GLN A 143 5.72 -11.76 1.05
CA GLN A 143 6.21 -13.11 0.72
C GLN A 143 6.41 -13.31 -0.79
N VAL A 144 5.59 -12.67 -1.63
CA VAL A 144 5.81 -12.60 -3.08
C VAL A 144 7.12 -11.88 -3.38
N GLY A 145 7.37 -10.72 -2.74
CA GLY A 145 8.66 -10.01 -2.85
C GLY A 145 9.85 -10.90 -2.49
N ASP A 146 9.78 -11.62 -1.37
CA ASP A 146 10.82 -12.58 -0.93
C ASP A 146 11.05 -13.70 -1.98
N ALA A 147 9.96 -14.22 -2.58
CA ALA A 147 10.06 -15.28 -3.59
C ALA A 147 10.76 -14.80 -4.88
N PHE A 148 10.37 -13.60 -5.36
CA PHE A 148 10.97 -13.03 -6.58
C PHE A 148 12.43 -12.59 -6.36
N ALA A 149 12.77 -12.08 -5.18
CA ALA A 149 14.15 -11.75 -4.83
C ALA A 149 15.06 -12.98 -4.79
N ARG A 150 14.58 -14.12 -4.28
CA ARG A 150 15.33 -15.39 -4.33
C ARG A 150 15.54 -15.92 -5.74
N ARG A 151 14.56 -15.72 -6.63
CA ARG A 151 14.65 -16.12 -8.06
C ARG A 151 15.55 -15.19 -8.86
N ASN A 152 15.62 -13.91 -8.47
CA ASN A 152 16.32 -12.85 -9.19
C ASN A 152 17.20 -12.04 -8.21
N PRO A 153 18.38 -12.55 -7.83
CA PRO A 153 19.21 -11.94 -6.77
C PRO A 153 19.74 -10.53 -7.11
N ASP A 154 19.66 -10.11 -8.36
CA ASP A 154 20.06 -8.79 -8.83
C ASP A 154 18.92 -7.75 -8.76
N MET A 155 17.69 -8.16 -8.46
CA MET A 155 16.58 -7.25 -8.21
C MET A 155 16.71 -6.57 -6.83
N SER A 156 16.22 -5.35 -6.76
CA SER A 156 16.00 -4.60 -5.52
C SER A 156 14.50 -4.42 -5.34
N ILE A 157 13.92 -5.24 -4.48
CA ILE A 157 12.49 -5.20 -4.16
C ILE A 157 12.34 -4.57 -2.78
N GLY A 158 11.51 -3.53 -2.65
CA GLY A 158 11.19 -2.92 -1.36
C GLY A 158 9.71 -3.10 -1.04
N SER A 159 9.38 -3.54 0.17
CA SER A 159 8.01 -3.49 0.69
C SER A 159 7.91 -2.37 1.72
N MET A 160 7.15 -1.32 1.40
CA MET A 160 6.96 -0.21 2.32
C MET A 160 5.69 -0.40 3.15
N ARG A 161 5.85 -0.60 4.45
CA ARG A 161 4.79 -0.69 5.45
C ARG A 161 4.37 0.73 5.83
N PHE A 162 3.45 1.27 5.03
CA PHE A 162 2.89 2.59 5.27
C PHE A 162 1.98 2.62 6.48
N ASN A 163 2.03 3.71 7.22
CA ASN A 163 1.08 4.08 8.28
C ASN A 163 -0.04 4.96 7.74
N GLY A 164 -0.78 5.60 8.64
CA GLY A 164 -1.70 6.66 8.29
C GLY A 164 -0.98 7.79 7.54
N MET A 165 -1.27 7.91 6.25
CA MET A 165 -0.69 8.96 5.41
C MET A 165 -1.61 10.18 5.45
N TRP A 166 -1.06 11.32 5.86
CA TRP A 166 -1.80 12.57 6.05
C TRP A 166 -1.19 13.70 5.24
N ASP A 167 -2.04 14.56 4.73
CA ASP A 167 -1.68 15.83 4.11
C ASP A 167 -1.73 16.99 5.12
N ASP A 168 -1.36 18.18 4.66
CA ASP A 168 -1.37 19.40 5.48
C ASP A 168 -2.76 19.73 6.04
N GLU A 169 -3.84 19.38 5.32
CA GLU A 169 -5.22 19.63 5.76
C GLU A 169 -5.61 18.71 6.90
N LYS A 170 -5.27 17.41 6.79
CA LYS A 170 -5.51 16.42 7.85
C LYS A 170 -4.73 16.75 9.11
N PHE A 171 -3.48 17.22 8.98
CA PHE A 171 -2.70 17.71 10.13
C PHE A 171 -3.38 18.89 10.82
N LYS A 172 -3.88 19.88 10.06
CA LYS A 172 -4.62 21.02 10.61
C LYS A 172 -5.93 20.60 11.28
N GLU A 173 -6.65 19.66 10.71
CA GLU A 173 -7.87 19.10 11.31
C GLU A 173 -7.57 18.45 12.67
N LEU A 174 -6.58 17.55 12.70
CA LEU A 174 -6.21 16.81 13.91
C LEU A 174 -5.64 17.71 15.02
N SER A 175 -5.00 18.83 14.67
CA SER A 175 -4.48 19.78 15.64
C SER A 175 -5.58 20.54 16.39
N LYS A 176 -6.78 20.68 15.81
CA LYS A 176 -7.91 21.38 16.43
C LYS A 176 -8.54 20.61 17.59
N ASN A 177 -8.47 19.28 17.57
CA ASN A 177 -9.05 18.39 18.58
C ASN A 177 -8.07 17.27 18.99
N PRO A 178 -6.98 17.59 19.68
CA PRO A 178 -5.92 16.62 19.95
C PRO A 178 -6.35 15.49 20.91
N ILE A 179 -7.29 15.74 21.81
CA ILE A 179 -7.69 14.77 22.85
C ILE A 179 -8.78 13.80 22.33
N SER A 180 -9.73 14.29 21.54
CA SER A 180 -10.82 13.46 21.00
C SER A 180 -10.32 12.33 20.08
N ASN A 181 -9.16 12.54 19.44
CA ASN A 181 -8.56 11.57 18.53
C ASN A 181 -7.44 10.73 19.20
N ALA A 182 -7.23 10.85 20.51
CA ALA A 182 -6.14 10.15 21.20
C ALA A 182 -6.28 8.64 21.12
N TRP A 183 -7.52 8.13 21.25
CA TRP A 183 -7.81 6.70 21.14
C TRP A 183 -7.54 6.17 19.74
N GLU A 184 -8.01 6.83 18.70
CA GLU A 184 -7.73 6.45 17.31
C GLU A 184 -6.24 6.44 17.00
N ARG A 185 -5.50 7.40 17.57
CA ARG A 185 -4.04 7.49 17.39
C ARG A 185 -3.29 6.39 18.12
N CYS A 186 -3.73 5.99 19.33
CA CYS A 186 -3.07 4.93 20.06
C CYS A 186 -3.18 3.57 19.32
N GLN A 187 -4.24 3.37 18.56
CA GLN A 187 -4.45 2.19 17.73
C GLN A 187 -3.37 2.01 16.67
N GLY A 188 -2.84 3.12 16.12
CA GLY A 188 -1.68 3.13 15.23
C GLY A 188 -0.35 3.37 15.95
N PHE A 189 -0.26 3.17 17.27
CA PHE A 189 0.91 3.51 18.09
C PHE A 189 1.40 4.94 17.87
N TRP A 190 0.46 5.88 17.64
CA TRP A 190 0.73 7.28 17.28
C TRP A 190 1.61 7.48 16.05
N THR A 191 1.72 6.48 15.20
CA THR A 191 2.52 6.57 13.98
C THR A 191 1.74 7.24 12.87
N TYR A 192 2.42 8.07 12.11
CA TYR A 192 1.88 8.74 10.93
C TYR A 192 3.01 9.07 9.94
N LEU A 193 2.63 9.41 8.72
CA LEU A 193 3.56 9.79 7.67
C LEU A 193 2.95 10.93 6.85
N HIS A 194 3.74 11.95 6.54
CA HIS A 194 3.30 12.97 5.59
C HIS A 194 3.36 12.42 4.16
N ILE A 195 2.35 12.72 3.33
CA ILE A 195 2.25 12.17 1.97
C ILE A 195 3.45 12.52 1.08
N LYS A 196 4.08 13.71 1.30
CA LYS A 196 5.30 14.11 0.57
C LYS A 196 6.51 13.28 0.96
N ASP A 197 6.61 12.88 2.23
CA ASP A 197 7.68 12.00 2.70
C ASP A 197 7.48 10.58 2.16
N ALA A 198 6.22 10.10 2.14
CA ALA A 198 5.87 8.84 1.51
C ALA A 198 6.27 8.82 0.02
N ALA A 199 5.92 9.86 -0.73
CA ALA A 199 6.28 9.99 -2.14
C ALA A 199 7.80 10.04 -2.35
N THR A 200 8.52 10.77 -1.49
CA THR A 200 9.98 10.84 -1.54
C THR A 200 10.61 9.47 -1.28
N ALA A 201 10.14 8.74 -0.27
CA ALA A 201 10.63 7.39 0.02
C ALA A 201 10.37 6.43 -1.14
N CYS A 202 9.16 6.47 -1.75
CA CYS A 202 8.84 5.67 -2.94
C CYS A 202 9.80 5.95 -4.10
N ARG A 203 10.06 7.23 -4.38
CA ARG A 203 10.99 7.63 -5.44
C ARG A 203 12.41 7.14 -5.16
N MET A 204 12.91 7.35 -3.95
CA MET A 204 14.26 6.89 -3.57
C MET A 204 14.42 5.38 -3.71
N ALA A 205 13.38 4.62 -3.39
CA ALA A 205 13.41 3.16 -3.47
C ALA A 205 13.56 2.62 -4.90
N VAL A 206 13.09 3.33 -5.91
CA VAL A 206 13.19 2.89 -7.31
C VAL A 206 14.33 3.56 -8.08
N GLU A 207 14.67 4.82 -7.73
CA GLU A 207 15.76 5.54 -8.40
C GLU A 207 17.16 5.11 -7.92
N LYS A 208 17.31 4.90 -6.61
CA LYS A 208 18.62 4.66 -5.98
C LYS A 208 18.53 3.64 -4.83
N PRO A 209 18.05 2.41 -5.07
CA PRO A 209 18.07 1.41 -4.02
C PRO A 209 19.51 1.08 -3.62
N ASN A 210 19.78 1.03 -2.33
CA ASN A 210 21.10 0.68 -1.77
C ASN A 210 21.13 -0.76 -1.21
N TRP A 211 20.19 -1.58 -1.64
CA TRP A 211 20.08 -3.00 -1.28
C TRP A 211 19.87 -3.88 -2.51
N LYS A 212 20.10 -5.18 -2.34
CA LYS A 212 19.72 -6.24 -3.27
C LYS A 212 18.83 -7.25 -2.56
N GLY A 213 18.01 -7.94 -3.33
CA GLY A 213 17.01 -8.84 -2.77
C GLY A 213 15.75 -8.08 -2.35
N HIS A 214 15.12 -8.54 -1.26
CA HIS A 214 13.88 -7.93 -0.74
C HIS A 214 14.08 -7.39 0.67
N GLU A 215 13.71 -6.13 0.85
CA GLU A 215 13.75 -5.44 2.14
C GLU A 215 12.38 -4.86 2.51
N LYS A 216 12.07 -4.89 3.81
CA LYS A 216 10.82 -4.36 4.38
C LYS A 216 11.13 -3.12 5.21
N PHE A 217 10.39 -2.05 4.97
CA PHE A 217 10.62 -0.76 5.62
C PHE A 217 9.37 -0.28 6.33
N PHE A 218 9.49 0.11 7.59
CA PHE A 218 8.51 0.95 8.26
C PHE A 218 8.80 2.41 7.98
N LEU A 219 7.80 3.14 7.48
CA LEU A 219 7.91 4.57 7.23
C LEU A 219 7.09 5.34 8.26
N ASN A 220 7.78 6.01 9.16
CA ASN A 220 7.18 6.82 10.21
C ASN A 220 7.80 8.21 10.22
N ALA A 221 7.01 9.24 10.54
CA ALA A 221 7.54 10.53 10.94
C ALA A 221 8.25 10.40 12.30
N LYS A 222 9.24 11.27 12.50
CA LYS A 222 9.91 11.42 13.80
C LYS A 222 9.11 12.31 14.73
#